data_0d665e52d98218b9f881921b18b3df53
#
_entry.id   0d665e52d98218b9f881921b18b3df53
#
_cell.length_a   1.000
_cell.length_b   1.000
_cell.length_c   1.000
_cell.angle_alpha   90.00
_cell.angle_beta   90.00
_cell.angle_gamma   90.00
#
_symmetry.space_group_name_H-M   'P 1'
#
loop_
_entity.id
_entity.type
_entity.pdbx_description
1 polymer ?
#
loop_
_entity_poly.entity_id
_entity_poly.type
_entity_poly.pdbx_seq_one_letter_code
_entity_poly.pdbx_strand_id
1 'polypeptide(L)'
;MRVGACIFNQNYTDWDRYEAEERGKSVPQRPTRSDREIFAEEINIARFADETGFNSVWTIEHHFTPYTMVTNPLQYLTYIVGITRRVDLGTMVVVLPWHNPARVAEHVNMLDSFPGSGREIICGVGRGLGRREFAGMGIDQNQRRARFDEALQIVQQCYGRGSAISTANTTKSTACICGLNLNET
;
A
#
# COMPACT_ATOMS: atom_id res chain seq x y z
N MET A 1 -2.48 -12.71 -22.36
CA MET A 1 -1.50 -12.15 -21.40
C MET A 1 -2.19 -11.00 -20.67
N ARG A 2 -2.09 -10.91 -19.35
CA ARG A 2 -2.58 -9.74 -18.57
C ARG A 2 -1.39 -8.81 -18.32
N VAL A 3 -1.57 -7.51 -18.50
CA VAL A 3 -0.53 -6.49 -18.35
C VAL A 3 -1.01 -5.44 -17.35
N GLY A 4 -0.18 -5.14 -16.36
CA GLY A 4 -0.45 -4.09 -15.36
C GLY A 4 0.53 -2.94 -15.48
N ALA A 5 0.10 -1.75 -15.11
CA ALA A 5 0.96 -0.60 -14.88
C ALA A 5 1.22 -0.44 -13.38
N CYS A 6 2.44 -0.08 -12.99
CA CYS A 6 2.77 0.23 -11.60
C CYS A 6 3.02 1.74 -11.47
N ILE A 7 2.33 2.37 -10.52
CA ILE A 7 2.50 3.77 -10.17
C ILE A 7 3.35 3.87 -8.90
N PHE A 8 4.57 4.40 -9.04
CA PHE A 8 5.59 4.40 -7.99
C PHE A 8 5.61 5.67 -7.15
N ASN A 9 5.17 6.80 -7.72
CA ASN A 9 5.25 8.11 -7.07
C ASN A 9 6.65 8.42 -6.54
N GLN A 10 7.66 8.18 -7.38
CA GLN A 10 9.07 8.32 -7.04
C GLN A 10 9.59 9.71 -7.43
N ASN A 11 10.12 10.45 -6.46
CA ASN A 11 10.75 11.74 -6.73
C ASN A 11 12.26 11.57 -6.95
N TYR A 12 12.64 11.21 -8.16
CA TYR A 12 14.06 11.05 -8.54
C TYR A 12 14.90 12.31 -8.34
N THR A 13 14.29 13.49 -8.48
CA THR A 13 15.01 14.75 -8.31
C THR A 13 15.37 15.05 -6.87
N ASP A 14 14.73 14.38 -5.92
CA ASP A 14 15.03 14.49 -4.48
C ASP A 14 15.96 13.37 -4.00
N TRP A 15 16.26 12.39 -4.82
CA TRP A 15 17.07 11.24 -4.45
C TRP A 15 18.50 11.61 -4.10
N ASP A 16 19.13 12.41 -4.91
CA ASP A 16 20.52 12.88 -4.68
C ASP A 16 20.62 13.69 -3.39
N ARG A 17 19.60 14.49 -3.09
CA ARG A 17 19.49 15.23 -1.84
C ARG A 17 19.38 14.28 -0.65
N TYR A 18 18.47 13.31 -0.73
CA TYR A 18 18.29 12.30 0.29
C TYR A 18 19.58 11.52 0.57
N GLU A 19 20.29 11.07 -0.47
CA GLU A 19 21.57 10.37 -0.31
C GLU A 19 22.66 11.27 0.28
N ALA A 20 22.67 12.55 -0.06
CA ALA A 20 23.63 13.49 0.51
C ALA A 20 23.42 13.71 2.00
N GLU A 21 22.14 13.85 2.43
CA GLU A 21 21.76 13.92 3.85
C GLU A 21 22.17 12.67 4.62
N GLU A 22 21.91 11.49 4.07
CA GLU A 22 22.31 10.21 4.67
C GLU A 22 23.83 10.09 4.87
N ARG A 23 24.62 10.71 3.99
CA ARG A 23 26.09 10.75 4.07
C ARG A 23 26.61 11.92 4.91
N GLY A 24 25.73 12.68 5.58
CA GLY A 24 26.09 13.86 6.37
C GLY A 24 26.67 15.02 5.56
N LYS A 25 26.34 15.10 4.26
CA LYS A 25 26.76 16.17 3.38
C LYS A 25 25.76 17.33 3.42
N SER A 26 26.25 18.55 3.27
CA SER A 26 25.39 19.72 3.11
C SER A 26 24.59 19.63 1.82
N VAL A 27 23.28 19.87 1.92
CA VAL A 27 22.36 19.81 0.77
C VAL A 27 21.89 21.21 0.43
N PRO A 28 22.32 21.78 -0.72
CA PRO A 28 22.11 23.21 -0.99
C PRO A 28 20.77 23.56 -1.65
N GLN A 29 19.95 22.61 -2.13
CA GLN A 29 18.81 22.99 -2.98
C GLN A 29 17.51 22.25 -2.61
N ARG A 30 16.37 22.94 -2.83
CA ARG A 30 15.05 22.35 -2.84
C ARG A 30 14.92 21.36 -4.02
N PRO A 31 14.04 20.33 -3.91
CA PRO A 31 13.72 19.49 -5.05
C PRO A 31 13.33 20.34 -6.26
N THR A 32 13.77 19.94 -7.44
CA THR A 32 13.41 20.64 -8.70
C THR A 32 11.95 20.39 -9.08
N ARG A 33 11.35 19.34 -8.53
CA ARG A 33 9.95 18.98 -8.73
C ARG A 33 9.27 18.76 -7.38
N SER A 34 8.06 19.27 -7.25
CA SER A 34 7.26 19.05 -6.04
C SER A 34 6.63 17.64 -6.04
N ASP A 35 6.38 17.11 -4.85
CA ASP A 35 5.66 15.84 -4.69
C ASP A 35 4.28 15.88 -5.35
N ARG A 36 3.61 17.04 -5.33
CA ARG A 36 2.32 17.24 -6.00
C ARG A 36 2.41 17.00 -7.51
N GLU A 37 3.46 17.47 -8.17
CA GLU A 37 3.68 17.24 -9.61
C GLU A 37 3.90 15.76 -9.92
N ILE A 38 4.67 15.06 -9.07
CA ILE A 38 4.89 13.63 -9.21
C ILE A 38 3.57 12.86 -9.03
N PHE A 39 2.78 13.16 -7.99
CA PHE A 39 1.47 12.53 -7.82
C PHE A 39 0.54 12.79 -9.00
N ALA A 40 0.52 14.00 -9.54
CA ALA A 40 -0.33 14.33 -10.69
C ALA A 40 0.06 13.52 -11.95
N GLU A 41 1.34 13.33 -12.21
CA GLU A 41 1.83 12.51 -13.33
C GLU A 41 1.47 11.04 -13.17
N GLU A 42 1.72 10.47 -12.00
CA GLU A 42 1.41 9.06 -11.72
C GLU A 42 -0.10 8.78 -11.77
N ILE A 43 -0.92 9.72 -11.32
CA ILE A 43 -2.38 9.66 -11.49
C ILE A 43 -2.77 9.65 -12.98
N ASN A 44 -2.10 10.44 -13.81
CA ASN A 44 -2.33 10.44 -15.25
C ASN A 44 -1.88 9.12 -15.91
N ILE A 45 -0.81 8.48 -15.41
CA ILE A 45 -0.43 7.12 -15.85
C ILE A 45 -1.54 6.12 -15.53
N ALA A 46 -2.15 6.19 -14.35
CA ALA A 46 -3.28 5.32 -14.00
C ALA A 46 -4.49 5.51 -14.92
N ARG A 47 -4.84 6.77 -15.25
CA ARG A 47 -5.90 7.07 -16.23
C ARG A 47 -5.57 6.55 -17.62
N PHE A 48 -4.34 6.79 -18.08
CA PHE A 48 -3.87 6.31 -19.36
C PHE A 48 -3.92 4.79 -19.46
N ALA A 49 -3.51 4.08 -18.40
CA ALA A 49 -3.62 2.62 -18.33
C ALA A 49 -5.08 2.15 -18.47
N ASP A 50 -6.01 2.83 -17.78
CA ASP A 50 -7.44 2.55 -17.86
C ASP A 50 -8.00 2.76 -19.30
N GLU A 51 -7.59 3.84 -19.97
CA GLU A 51 -8.05 4.21 -21.30
C GLU A 51 -7.45 3.32 -22.40
N THR A 52 -6.20 2.88 -22.26
CA THR A 52 -5.45 2.15 -23.29
C THR A 52 -5.52 0.64 -23.18
N GLY A 53 -6.27 0.10 -22.22
CA GLY A 53 -6.56 -1.33 -22.17
C GLY A 53 -5.59 -2.16 -21.36
N PHE A 54 -4.82 -1.56 -20.47
CA PHE A 54 -4.14 -2.32 -19.41
C PHE A 54 -5.17 -3.06 -18.56
N ASN A 55 -4.75 -4.20 -17.98
CA ASN A 55 -5.64 -5.00 -17.15
C ASN A 55 -5.70 -4.50 -15.71
N SER A 56 -4.60 -3.92 -15.20
CA SER A 56 -4.51 -3.54 -13.79
C SER A 56 -3.57 -2.36 -13.55
N VAL A 57 -3.80 -1.65 -12.44
CA VAL A 57 -2.89 -0.63 -11.90
C VAL A 57 -2.46 -1.06 -10.50
N TRP A 58 -1.17 -0.94 -10.24
CA TRP A 58 -0.54 -1.37 -9.01
C TRP A 58 0.16 -0.21 -8.33
N THR A 59 0.16 -0.21 -7.00
CA THR A 59 0.94 0.75 -6.21
C THR A 59 1.70 0.04 -5.10
N ILE A 60 2.67 0.74 -4.52
CA ILE A 60 3.60 0.19 -3.52
C ILE A 60 3.52 1.00 -2.23
N GLU A 61 4.17 0.52 -1.18
CA GLU A 61 4.22 1.19 0.11
C GLU A 61 5.66 1.39 0.57
N HIS A 62 6.03 2.66 0.82
CA HIS A 62 7.29 3.03 1.46
C HIS A 62 7.12 4.26 2.36
N HIS A 63 8.06 4.42 3.28
CA HIS A 63 8.03 5.49 4.27
C HIS A 63 9.40 6.14 4.42
N PHE A 64 9.38 7.44 4.76
CA PHE A 64 10.59 8.22 5.12
C PHE A 64 11.67 8.29 4.03
N THR A 65 11.31 8.06 2.78
CA THR A 65 12.23 8.13 1.64
C THR A 65 11.56 8.74 0.41
N PRO A 66 12.30 9.38 -0.53
CA PRO A 66 11.77 9.81 -1.81
C PRO A 66 11.70 8.67 -2.83
N TYR A 67 12.09 7.44 -2.46
CA TYR A 67 12.03 6.26 -3.32
C TYR A 67 10.62 5.99 -3.82
N THR A 68 9.63 6.09 -2.94
CA THR A 68 8.23 6.26 -3.28
C THR A 68 7.52 7.01 -2.15
N MET A 69 6.56 7.85 -2.50
CA MET A 69 5.88 8.71 -1.55
C MET A 69 4.49 8.18 -1.16
N VAL A 70 4.14 6.98 -1.59
CA VAL A 70 2.89 6.32 -1.21
C VAL A 70 3.07 5.65 0.15
N THR A 71 2.56 6.30 1.16
CA THR A 71 2.63 5.83 2.56
C THR A 71 1.42 4.98 2.97
N ASN A 72 0.35 5.01 2.19
CA ASN A 72 -0.82 4.15 2.37
C ASN A 72 -1.38 3.75 1.01
N PRO A 73 -1.01 2.56 0.50
CA PRO A 73 -1.44 2.11 -0.82
C PRO A 73 -2.95 1.93 -0.94
N LEU A 74 -3.64 1.51 0.12
CA LEU A 74 -5.10 1.33 0.09
C LEU A 74 -5.84 2.67 -0.01
N GLN A 75 -5.36 3.70 0.71
CA GLN A 75 -5.90 5.06 0.59
C GLN A 75 -5.68 5.60 -0.82
N TYR A 76 -4.49 5.37 -1.39
CA TYR A 76 -4.19 5.83 -2.75
C TYR A 76 -5.04 5.12 -3.79
N LEU A 77 -5.22 3.80 -3.69
CA LEU A 77 -6.10 3.05 -4.57
C LEU A 77 -7.57 3.47 -4.45
N THR A 78 -8.01 3.92 -3.26
CA THR A 78 -9.36 4.50 -3.10
C THR A 78 -9.56 5.74 -3.98
N TYR A 79 -8.53 6.57 -4.11
CA TYR A 79 -8.56 7.68 -5.06
C TYR A 79 -8.55 7.19 -6.51
N ILE A 80 -7.67 6.25 -6.85
CA ILE A 80 -7.54 5.70 -8.21
C ILE A 80 -8.83 5.02 -8.67
N VAL A 81 -9.52 4.27 -7.80
CA VAL A 81 -10.81 3.64 -8.16
C VAL A 81 -11.86 4.67 -8.55
N GLY A 82 -11.85 5.84 -7.91
CA GLY A 82 -12.80 6.92 -8.22
C GLY A 82 -12.58 7.61 -9.57
N ILE A 83 -11.40 7.47 -10.16
CA ILE A 83 -11.00 8.13 -11.41
C ILE A 83 -10.76 7.18 -12.57
N THR A 84 -10.86 5.87 -12.35
CA THR A 84 -10.72 4.80 -13.36
C THR A 84 -12.00 3.96 -13.41
N ARG A 85 -12.20 3.18 -14.47
CA ARG A 85 -13.46 2.42 -14.68
C ARG A 85 -13.27 0.96 -15.03
N ARG A 86 -12.10 0.55 -15.53
CA ARG A 86 -11.88 -0.76 -16.15
C ARG A 86 -10.76 -1.56 -15.51
N VAL A 87 -9.68 -0.90 -15.11
CA VAL A 87 -8.50 -1.58 -14.55
C VAL A 87 -8.80 -2.18 -13.20
N ASP A 88 -8.32 -3.39 -12.96
CA ASP A 88 -8.21 -3.96 -11.62
C ASP A 88 -7.17 -3.18 -10.82
N LEU A 89 -7.29 -3.21 -9.51
CA LEU A 89 -6.39 -2.45 -8.64
C LEU A 89 -5.63 -3.37 -7.71
N GLY A 90 -4.32 -3.14 -7.58
CA GLY A 90 -3.46 -3.99 -6.78
C GLY A 90 -2.47 -3.24 -5.90
N THR A 91 -2.14 -3.85 -4.78
CA THR A 91 -1.01 -3.42 -3.95
C THR A 91 0.19 -4.34 -4.15
N MET A 92 1.38 -3.75 -4.22
CA MET A 92 2.62 -4.49 -4.45
C MET A 92 3.76 -3.90 -3.58
N VAL A 93 3.58 -3.84 -2.26
CA VAL A 93 2.62 -4.57 -1.42
C VAL A 93 2.06 -3.66 -0.33
N VAL A 94 1.10 -4.13 0.50
CA VAL A 94 0.86 -3.60 1.85
C VAL A 94 1.85 -4.28 2.80
N VAL A 95 2.64 -3.52 3.54
CA VAL A 95 3.63 -4.07 4.47
C VAL A 95 3.00 -4.37 5.83
N LEU A 96 2.41 -5.56 5.97
CA LEU A 96 1.61 -5.95 7.14
C LEU A 96 2.27 -5.68 8.50
N PRO A 97 3.61 -5.88 8.71
CA PRO A 97 4.22 -5.59 10.00
C PRO A 97 4.07 -4.14 10.51
N TRP A 98 3.78 -3.20 9.64
CA TRP A 98 3.63 -1.78 9.99
C TRP A 98 2.18 -1.40 10.33
N HIS A 99 1.22 -2.29 10.09
CA HIS A 99 -0.20 -2.00 10.22
C HIS A 99 -0.88 -2.82 11.32
N ASN A 100 -2.03 -2.33 11.75
CA ASN A 100 -3.01 -3.15 12.43
C ASN A 100 -3.72 -4.03 11.39
N PRO A 101 -3.62 -5.37 11.46
CA PRO A 101 -4.13 -6.26 10.42
C PRO A 101 -5.66 -6.23 10.27
N ALA A 102 -6.39 -5.98 11.36
CA ALA A 102 -7.84 -5.82 11.30
C ALA A 102 -8.23 -4.58 10.47
N ARG A 103 -7.49 -3.46 10.66
CA ARG A 103 -7.72 -2.24 9.88
C ARG A 103 -7.37 -2.44 8.40
N VAL A 104 -6.35 -3.23 8.10
CA VAL A 104 -6.02 -3.58 6.70
C VAL A 104 -7.20 -4.32 6.06
N ALA A 105 -7.74 -5.34 6.73
CA ALA A 105 -8.89 -6.09 6.22
C ALA A 105 -10.12 -5.19 6.01
N GLU A 106 -10.44 -4.32 6.97
CA GLU A 106 -11.53 -3.35 6.85
C GLU A 106 -11.32 -2.40 5.66
N HIS A 107 -10.10 -1.87 5.46
CA HIS A 107 -9.81 -0.96 4.35
C HIS A 107 -9.90 -1.65 2.99
N VAL A 108 -9.45 -2.91 2.89
CA VAL A 108 -9.59 -3.68 1.64
C VAL A 108 -11.06 -3.95 1.34
N ASN A 109 -11.86 -4.37 2.33
CA ASN A 109 -13.30 -4.58 2.17
C ASN A 109 -14.02 -3.30 1.74
N MET A 110 -13.67 -2.17 2.36
CA MET A 110 -14.22 -0.88 1.97
C MET A 110 -13.82 -0.51 0.54
N LEU A 111 -12.54 -0.70 0.18
CA LEU A 111 -12.05 -0.42 -1.17
C LEU A 111 -12.76 -1.28 -2.21
N ASP A 112 -12.98 -2.56 -1.92
CA ASP A 112 -13.67 -3.50 -2.81
C ASP A 112 -15.14 -3.14 -3.07
N SER A 113 -15.73 -2.34 -2.17
CA SER A 113 -17.10 -1.85 -2.32
C SER A 113 -17.25 -0.66 -3.28
N PHE A 114 -16.16 -0.02 -3.70
CA PHE A 114 -16.21 1.18 -4.55
C PHE A 114 -16.17 0.90 -6.05
N PRO A 115 -15.41 -0.08 -6.57
CA PRO A 115 -15.42 -0.36 -7.99
C PRO A 115 -16.77 -0.95 -8.40
N GLY A 116 -17.26 -0.55 -9.54
CA GLY A 116 -18.41 -1.21 -10.15
C GLY A 116 -18.13 -2.70 -10.41
N SER A 117 -19.17 -3.48 -10.72
CA SER A 117 -19.05 -4.90 -11.01
C SER A 117 -18.00 -5.21 -12.09
N GLY A 118 -17.24 -6.28 -11.90
CA GLY A 118 -16.26 -6.78 -12.87
C GLY A 118 -14.83 -6.24 -12.71
N ARG A 119 -14.54 -5.54 -11.64
CA ARG A 119 -13.17 -5.13 -11.28
C ARG A 119 -12.72 -5.87 -10.02
N GLU A 120 -11.47 -6.23 -9.98
CA GLU A 120 -10.87 -6.95 -8.86
C GLU A 120 -10.00 -6.01 -8.02
N ILE A 121 -10.04 -6.20 -6.70
CA ILE A 121 -9.07 -5.64 -5.76
C ILE A 121 -8.10 -6.73 -5.34
N ILE A 122 -6.84 -6.56 -5.69
CA ILE A 122 -5.78 -7.55 -5.43
C ILE A 122 -4.91 -7.03 -4.29
N CYS A 123 -5.08 -7.58 -3.09
CA CYS A 123 -4.29 -7.19 -1.93
C CYS A 123 -2.99 -8.00 -1.85
N GLY A 124 -1.93 -7.53 -2.49
CA GLY A 124 -0.59 -8.05 -2.30
C GLY A 124 -0.03 -7.57 -0.96
N VAL A 125 0.54 -8.50 -0.18
CA VAL A 125 1.07 -8.21 1.16
C VAL A 125 2.52 -8.62 1.30
N GLY A 126 3.28 -7.91 2.14
CA GLY A 126 4.71 -8.14 2.30
C GLY A 126 5.21 -7.92 3.73
N ARG A 127 6.48 -8.36 3.96
CA ARG A 127 7.14 -8.28 5.27
C ARG A 127 7.90 -6.99 5.52
N GLY A 128 8.09 -6.16 4.47
CA GLY A 128 8.97 -5.00 4.53
C GLY A 128 10.46 -5.37 4.55
N LEU A 129 11.30 -4.41 4.16
CA LEU A 129 12.75 -4.58 4.05
C LEU A 129 13.54 -3.41 4.64
N GLY A 130 13.04 -2.18 4.52
CA GLY A 130 13.78 -0.96 4.80
C GLY A 130 14.06 -0.75 6.29
N ARG A 131 15.34 -0.73 6.70
CA ARG A 131 15.73 -0.48 8.11
C ARG A 131 15.20 0.86 8.63
N ARG A 132 15.28 1.91 7.79
CA ARG A 132 14.82 3.25 8.13
C ARG A 132 13.32 3.27 8.39
N GLU A 133 12.56 2.52 7.59
CA GLU A 133 11.12 2.43 7.72
C GLU A 133 10.72 1.74 9.03
N PHE A 134 11.35 0.62 9.36
CA PHE A 134 11.13 -0.06 10.64
C PHE A 134 11.50 0.81 11.84
N ALA A 135 12.63 1.51 11.77
CA ALA A 135 13.06 2.43 12.82
C ALA A 135 12.08 3.61 12.97
N GLY A 136 11.65 4.21 11.86
CA GLY A 136 10.69 5.31 11.87
C GLY A 136 9.31 4.91 12.37
N MET A 137 8.89 3.66 12.15
CA MET A 137 7.66 3.09 12.70
C MET A 137 7.79 2.61 14.16
N GLY A 138 9.00 2.66 14.74
CA GLY A 138 9.25 2.17 16.09
C GLY A 138 9.10 0.65 16.23
N ILE A 139 9.33 -0.11 15.15
CA ILE A 139 9.17 -1.56 15.10
C ILE A 139 10.53 -2.22 14.94
N ASP A 140 10.82 -3.22 15.78
CA ASP A 140 12.03 -4.04 15.64
C ASP A 140 11.97 -4.87 14.35
N GLN A 141 12.91 -4.58 13.43
CA GLN A 141 13.01 -5.28 12.15
C GLN A 141 13.21 -6.80 12.30
N ASN A 142 13.79 -7.27 13.38
CA ASN A 142 13.98 -8.71 13.62
C ASN A 142 12.63 -9.41 13.82
N GLN A 143 11.60 -8.71 14.26
CA GLN A 143 10.25 -9.24 14.45
C GLN A 143 9.43 -9.29 13.15
N ARG A 144 9.94 -8.74 12.04
CA ARG A 144 9.16 -8.57 10.80
C ARG A 144 8.51 -9.86 10.29
N ARG A 145 9.17 -11.02 10.47
CA ARG A 145 8.64 -12.31 10.06
C ARG A 145 7.46 -12.75 10.91
N ALA A 146 7.64 -12.76 12.22
CA ALA A 146 6.61 -13.18 13.16
C ALA A 146 5.38 -12.25 13.07
N ARG A 147 5.60 -10.93 13.01
CA ARG A 147 4.52 -9.94 12.84
C ARG A 147 3.75 -10.14 11.54
N PHE A 148 4.45 -10.43 10.44
CA PHE A 148 3.83 -10.70 9.15
C PHE A 148 2.97 -11.97 9.20
N ASP A 149 3.52 -13.06 9.71
CA ASP A 149 2.84 -14.36 9.76
C ASP A 149 1.55 -14.27 10.61
N GLU A 150 1.62 -13.57 11.77
CA GLU A 150 0.45 -13.30 12.62
C GLU A 150 -0.57 -12.39 11.93
N ALA A 151 -0.11 -11.26 11.37
CA ALA A 151 -0.99 -10.31 10.70
C ALA A 151 -1.70 -10.93 9.50
N LEU A 152 -1.01 -11.77 8.72
CA LEU A 152 -1.61 -12.48 7.59
C LEU A 152 -2.73 -13.42 8.05
N GLN A 153 -2.53 -14.16 9.15
CA GLN A 153 -3.58 -15.03 9.71
C GLN A 153 -4.82 -14.23 10.11
N ILE A 154 -4.64 -13.06 10.75
CA ILE A 154 -5.76 -12.20 11.14
C ILE A 154 -6.52 -11.71 9.91
N VAL A 155 -5.80 -11.20 8.90
CA VAL A 155 -6.40 -10.73 7.64
C VAL A 155 -7.21 -11.86 6.98
N GLN A 156 -6.64 -13.06 6.86
CA GLN A 156 -7.33 -14.22 6.28
C GLN A 156 -8.57 -14.63 7.08
N GLN A 157 -8.53 -14.55 8.41
CA GLN A 157 -9.70 -14.84 9.24
C GLN A 157 -10.80 -13.82 9.06
N CYS A 158 -10.46 -12.54 8.88
CA CYS A 158 -11.44 -11.50 8.58
C CYS A 158 -12.20 -11.78 7.29
N TYR A 159 -11.53 -12.27 6.26
CA TYR A 159 -12.20 -12.64 5.00
C TYR A 159 -13.03 -13.92 5.09
N GLY A 160 -12.56 -14.91 5.87
CA GLY A 160 -13.22 -16.23 5.94
C GLY A 160 -14.41 -16.31 6.90
N ARG A 161 -14.46 -15.45 7.93
CA ARG A 161 -15.41 -15.57 9.03
C ARG A 161 -16.16 -14.30 9.42
N GLY A 162 -15.84 -13.18 8.78
CA GLY A 162 -16.36 -11.87 9.19
C GLY A 162 -15.85 -11.38 10.55
N SER A 163 -15.09 -12.19 11.29
CA SER A 163 -14.47 -11.82 12.55
C SER A 163 -13.13 -12.54 12.76
N ALA A 164 -12.19 -11.88 13.43
CA ALA A 164 -10.91 -12.46 13.83
C ALA A 164 -10.56 -12.04 15.25
N ILE A 165 -10.06 -13.00 16.02
CA ILE A 165 -9.46 -12.77 17.33
C ILE A 165 -8.05 -13.32 17.30
N SER A 166 -7.06 -12.48 17.65
CA SER A 166 -5.69 -12.90 17.83
C SER A 166 -5.30 -12.88 19.29
N THR A 167 -4.66 -13.95 19.72
CA THR A 167 -4.04 -14.05 21.05
C THR A 167 -2.53 -13.92 20.98
N ALA A 168 -1.97 -13.72 19.79
CA ALA A 168 -0.53 -13.60 19.63
C ALA A 168 0.00 -12.25 20.20
N ASN A 169 1.23 -12.29 20.68
CA ASN A 169 1.80 -11.22 21.50
C ASN A 169 2.46 -10.10 20.68
N THR A 170 2.53 -10.21 19.36
CA THR A 170 3.29 -9.29 18.49
C THR A 170 2.44 -8.21 17.83
N THR A 171 1.13 -8.44 17.69
CA THR A 171 0.16 -7.42 17.31
C THR A 171 -0.93 -7.34 18.39
N LYS A 172 -1.16 -6.18 18.94
CA LYS A 172 -2.18 -5.95 19.97
C LYS A 172 -3.60 -5.87 19.38
N SER A 173 -3.94 -6.78 18.47
CA SER A 173 -5.27 -6.86 17.88
C SER A 173 -6.13 -7.80 18.74
N THR A 174 -7.18 -7.26 19.34
CA THR A 174 -8.02 -8.02 20.28
C THR A 174 -9.22 -8.67 19.57
N ALA A 175 -9.78 -8.02 18.56
CA ALA A 175 -10.89 -8.56 17.76
C ALA A 175 -11.04 -7.74 16.48
N CYS A 176 -11.42 -8.40 15.40
CA CYS A 176 -11.84 -7.75 14.16
C CYS A 176 -13.24 -8.26 13.80
N ILE A 177 -14.16 -7.32 13.59
CA ILE A 177 -15.47 -7.61 13.00
C ILE A 177 -15.46 -6.94 11.63
N CYS A 178 -15.30 -7.74 10.58
CA CYS A 178 -15.41 -7.26 9.21
C CYS A 178 -16.90 -7.21 8.85
N GLY A 179 -17.46 -6.00 8.77
CA GLY A 179 -18.89 -5.80 8.52
C GLY A 179 -19.35 -6.10 7.09
N LEU A 180 -18.42 -6.39 6.17
CA LEU A 180 -18.72 -6.67 4.76
C LEU A 180 -18.39 -8.13 4.45
N ASN A 181 -19.37 -8.85 3.93
CA ASN A 181 -19.23 -10.23 3.49
C ASN A 181 -19.01 -10.22 1.97
N LEU A 182 -17.76 -10.42 1.54
CA LEU A 182 -17.39 -10.41 0.11
C LEU A 182 -17.97 -11.59 -0.70
N ASN A 183 -18.70 -12.50 -0.05
CA ASN A 183 -19.25 -13.72 -0.68
C ASN A 183 -20.74 -13.63 -1.03
N GLU A 184 -21.36 -12.45 -0.97
CA GLU A 184 -22.75 -12.27 -1.39
C GLU A 184 -22.80 -11.58 -2.77
N THR A 185 -22.37 -12.28 -3.79
CA THR A 185 -22.73 -11.99 -5.20
C THR A 185 -23.09 -13.24 -5.94
#